data_447e40e5df03ec6656aa787c3dcc0adb
#
_entry.id   447e40e5df03ec6656aa787c3dcc0adb
#
_cell.length_a   1.000
_cell.length_b   1.000
_cell.length_c   1.000
_cell.angle_alpha   90.00
_cell.angle_beta   90.00
_cell.angle_gamma   90.00
#
_symmetry.space_group_name_H-M   'P 1'
#
loop_
_entity.id
_entity.type
_entity.pdbx_description
1 polymer ?
#
loop_
_entity_poly.entity_id
_entity_poly.type
_entity_poly.pdbx_seq_one_letter_code
_entity_poly.pdbx_strand_id
1 'polypeptide(L)'
;MKERVRAALLDGDDIVLFQRTRPGVPVYWALPGGGVEPQDADLLAALRRELDEELRAEVAEPVWLATRETLYPDGHMPTQHLFGCRLLSMDFANRHGSEFSDPSKGKYEVVRVPFTTAALGDLRLFPAELADYLRTSVPAVLTAVPPL
;
A
#
# COMPACT_ATOMS: atom_id res chain seq x y z
N MET A 1 -15.36 6.02 -13.18
CA MET A 1 -14.52 4.98 -12.58
C MET A 1 -13.48 5.62 -11.69
N LYS A 2 -13.31 5.12 -10.50
CA LYS A 2 -12.32 5.66 -9.58
C LYS A 2 -10.95 5.06 -9.82
N GLU A 3 -9.93 5.88 -9.60
CA GLU A 3 -8.55 5.42 -9.61
C GLU A 3 -7.98 5.51 -8.20
N ARG A 4 -7.16 4.52 -7.85
CA ARG A 4 -6.47 4.44 -6.57
C ARG A 4 -5.00 4.15 -6.80
N VAL A 5 -4.17 4.60 -5.89
CA VAL A 5 -2.73 4.34 -5.90
C VAL A 5 -2.34 3.51 -4.69
N ARG A 6 -1.38 2.62 -4.88
CA ARG A 6 -0.86 1.74 -3.83
C ARG A 6 0.65 1.69 -3.92
N ALA A 7 1.31 1.51 -2.78
CA ALA A 7 2.75 1.38 -2.73
C ALA A 7 3.17 -0.02 -2.31
N ALA A 8 4.11 -0.61 -3.06
CA ALA A 8 5.00 -1.63 -2.54
C ALA A 8 6.16 -0.87 -1.90
N LEU A 9 6.01 -0.59 -0.61
CA LEU A 9 6.91 0.29 0.13
C LEU A 9 8.00 -0.56 0.77
N LEU A 10 9.21 -0.45 0.23
CA LEU A 10 10.33 -1.30 0.63
C LEU A 10 11.25 -0.57 1.61
N ASP A 11 11.61 -1.26 2.68
CA ASP A 11 12.52 -0.77 3.70
C ASP A 11 13.55 -1.89 3.97
N GLY A 12 14.75 -1.75 3.40
CA GLY A 12 15.72 -2.84 3.41
C GLY A 12 15.16 -4.05 2.68
N ASP A 13 15.17 -5.20 3.35
CA ASP A 13 14.64 -6.45 2.80
C ASP A 13 13.16 -6.66 3.07
N ASP A 14 12.50 -5.69 3.69
CA ASP A 14 11.11 -5.80 4.12
C ASP A 14 10.18 -4.94 3.28
N ILE A 15 8.91 -5.33 3.25
CA ILE A 15 7.82 -4.50 2.75
C ILE A 15 7.03 -3.96 3.94
N VAL A 16 6.68 -2.68 3.88
CA VAL A 16 5.88 -2.01 4.93
C VAL A 16 4.42 -2.15 4.57
N LEU A 17 3.64 -2.68 5.51
CA LEU A 17 2.21 -2.94 5.32
C LEU A 17 1.43 -2.41 6.51
N PHE A 18 0.14 -2.18 6.32
CA PHE A 18 -0.80 -2.04 7.42
C PHE A 18 -1.34 -3.42 7.79
N GLN A 19 -1.30 -3.74 9.08
CA GLN A 19 -2.07 -4.85 9.62
C GLN A 19 -3.38 -4.30 10.15
N ARG A 20 -4.49 -4.81 9.63
CA ARG A 20 -5.82 -4.31 9.92
C ARG A 20 -6.60 -5.27 10.80
N THR A 21 -7.08 -4.76 11.92
CA THR A 21 -7.96 -5.49 12.83
C THR A 21 -9.29 -4.75 12.89
N ARG A 22 -10.38 -5.41 12.50
CA ARG A 22 -11.73 -4.85 12.51
C ARG A 22 -12.70 -5.83 13.13
N PRO A 23 -13.75 -5.35 13.86
CA PRO A 23 -14.74 -6.25 14.45
C PRO A 23 -15.42 -7.14 13.41
N GLY A 24 -15.50 -8.43 13.69
CA GLY A 24 -16.20 -9.39 12.85
C GLY A 24 -15.49 -9.77 11.54
N VAL A 25 -14.27 -9.30 11.35
CA VAL A 25 -13.49 -9.58 10.13
C VAL A 25 -12.18 -10.23 10.54
N PRO A 26 -11.73 -11.32 9.86
CA PRO A 26 -10.39 -11.86 10.11
C PRO A 26 -9.32 -10.81 9.84
N VAL A 27 -8.23 -10.86 10.60
CA VAL A 27 -7.11 -9.95 10.41
C VAL A 27 -6.63 -10.03 8.96
N TYR A 28 -6.35 -8.86 8.37
CA TYR A 28 -5.81 -8.80 7.02
C TYR A 28 -4.74 -7.71 6.95
N TRP A 29 -3.99 -7.73 5.88
CA TRP A 29 -2.93 -6.75 5.64
C TRP A 29 -3.27 -5.95 4.38
N ALA A 30 -2.84 -4.70 4.34
CA ALA A 30 -3.15 -3.82 3.21
C ALA A 30 -1.91 -3.07 2.76
N LEU A 31 -1.80 -2.90 1.45
CA LEU A 31 -0.80 -2.01 0.86
C LEU A 31 -1.20 -0.56 1.16
N PRO A 32 -0.25 0.29 1.59
CA PRO A 32 -0.53 1.71 1.78
C PRO A 32 -0.99 2.37 0.48
N GLY A 33 -1.86 3.35 0.59
CA GLY A 33 -2.37 4.09 -0.54
C GLY A 33 -3.82 4.47 -0.38
N GLY A 34 -4.41 4.97 -1.43
CA GLY A 34 -5.81 5.39 -1.39
C GLY A 34 -6.28 6.00 -2.71
N GLY A 35 -7.41 6.71 -2.67
CA GLY A 35 -8.04 7.28 -3.85
C GLY A 35 -7.31 8.48 -4.41
N VAL A 36 -7.27 8.58 -5.73
CA VAL A 36 -6.82 9.79 -6.41
C VAL A 36 -7.90 10.85 -6.25
N GLU A 37 -7.48 12.07 -5.91
CA GLU A 37 -8.39 13.20 -5.68
C GLU A 37 -8.23 14.25 -6.77
N PRO A 38 -9.25 15.11 -6.99
CA PRO A 38 -9.22 16.08 -8.10
C PRO A 38 -8.02 17.04 -8.04
N GLN A 39 -7.52 17.36 -6.84
CA GLN A 39 -6.38 18.26 -6.68
C GLN A 39 -5.04 17.61 -6.96
N ASP A 40 -4.99 16.28 -7.07
CA ASP A 40 -3.73 15.59 -7.36
C ASP A 40 -3.34 15.84 -8.82
N ALA A 41 -2.11 16.32 -9.02
CA ALA A 41 -1.64 16.66 -10.38
C ALA A 41 -1.50 15.42 -11.27
N ASP A 42 -1.09 14.30 -10.66
CA ASP A 42 -0.90 13.02 -11.35
C ASP A 42 -0.93 11.89 -10.33
N LEU A 43 -0.71 10.66 -10.79
CA LEU A 43 -0.72 9.48 -9.91
C LEU A 43 0.40 9.52 -8.86
N LEU A 44 1.57 10.04 -9.22
CA LEU A 44 2.68 10.13 -8.27
C LEU A 44 2.38 11.14 -7.16
N ALA A 45 1.74 12.26 -7.51
CA ALA A 45 1.32 13.24 -6.51
C ALA A 45 0.30 12.62 -5.54
N ALA A 46 -0.66 11.86 -6.06
CA ALA A 46 -1.63 11.14 -5.24
C ALA A 46 -0.95 10.16 -4.30
N LEU A 47 0.02 9.39 -4.82
CA LEU A 47 0.75 8.42 -4.00
C LEU A 47 1.52 9.10 -2.87
N ARG A 48 2.25 10.18 -3.17
CA ARG A 48 3.02 10.90 -2.17
C ARG A 48 2.11 11.50 -1.09
N ARG A 49 0.96 12.05 -1.50
CA ARG A 49 -0.03 12.58 -0.56
C ARG A 49 -0.56 11.49 0.36
N GLU A 50 -0.94 10.33 -0.19
CA GLU A 50 -1.45 9.22 0.61
C GLU A 50 -0.40 8.69 1.59
N LEU A 51 0.84 8.54 1.16
CA LEU A 51 1.91 8.07 2.03
C LEU A 51 2.22 9.07 3.14
N ASP A 52 2.11 10.38 2.85
CA ASP A 52 2.26 11.40 3.87
C ASP A 52 1.10 11.34 4.89
N GLU A 53 -0.14 11.27 4.40
CA GLU A 53 -1.31 11.22 5.28
C GLU A 53 -1.32 9.98 6.17
N GLU A 54 -1.01 8.82 5.61
CA GLU A 54 -1.12 7.56 6.32
C GLU A 54 0.07 7.24 7.21
N LEU A 55 1.28 7.66 6.80
CA LEU A 55 2.51 7.21 7.43
C LEU A 55 3.48 8.34 7.77
N ARG A 56 3.22 9.57 7.33
CA ARG A 56 4.21 10.64 7.35
C ARG A 56 5.50 10.17 6.70
N ALA A 57 5.37 9.48 5.58
CA ALA A 57 6.50 8.85 4.89
C ALA A 57 6.96 9.69 3.71
N GLU A 58 8.28 9.72 3.54
CA GLU A 58 8.92 10.21 2.32
C GLU A 58 9.61 9.04 1.64
N VAL A 59 9.55 9.01 0.32
CA VAL A 59 10.04 7.90 -0.48
C VAL A 59 10.93 8.40 -1.61
N ALA A 60 11.87 7.55 -2.03
CA ALA A 60 12.63 7.78 -3.25
C ALA A 60 11.70 7.66 -4.46
N GLU A 61 12.17 8.04 -5.64
CA GLU A 61 11.35 8.09 -6.86
C GLU A 61 10.59 6.80 -7.08
N PRO A 62 9.24 6.84 -7.07
CA PRO A 62 8.45 5.62 -7.29
C PRO A 62 8.55 5.13 -8.72
N VAL A 63 8.44 3.81 -8.88
CA VAL A 63 8.45 3.13 -10.17
C VAL A 63 7.12 2.41 -10.35
N TRP A 64 6.43 2.67 -11.45
CA TRP A 64 5.19 1.94 -11.74
C TRP A 64 5.50 0.45 -11.94
N LEU A 65 4.68 -0.40 -11.33
CA LEU A 65 4.84 -1.85 -11.40
C LEU A 65 3.69 -2.56 -12.10
N ALA A 66 2.46 -2.21 -11.75
CA ALA A 66 1.30 -2.91 -12.26
C ALA A 66 0.04 -2.08 -12.09
N THR A 67 -0.96 -2.38 -12.92
CA THR A 67 -2.31 -1.80 -12.82
C THR A 67 -3.31 -2.94 -12.86
N ARG A 68 -4.24 -2.95 -11.92
CA ARG A 68 -5.27 -3.98 -11.82
C ARG A 68 -6.59 -3.35 -11.41
N GLU A 69 -7.70 -3.98 -11.77
CA GLU A 69 -9.01 -3.63 -11.25
C GLU A 69 -9.34 -4.50 -10.06
N THR A 70 -9.96 -3.92 -9.03
CA THR A 70 -10.35 -4.63 -7.81
C THR A 70 -11.83 -4.47 -7.60
N LEU A 71 -12.55 -5.60 -7.50
CA LEU A 71 -13.98 -5.58 -7.20
C LEU A 71 -14.17 -5.43 -5.69
N TYR A 72 -14.88 -4.38 -5.28
CA TYR A 72 -15.24 -4.14 -3.88
C TYR A 72 -16.59 -4.76 -3.55
N PRO A 73 -16.87 -5.03 -2.27
CA PRO A 73 -18.13 -5.66 -1.87
C PRO A 73 -19.38 -4.90 -2.30
N ASP A 74 -19.31 -3.56 -2.42
CA ASP A 74 -20.43 -2.73 -2.88
C ASP A 74 -20.64 -2.76 -4.40
N GLY A 75 -19.80 -3.50 -5.13
CA GLY A 75 -19.90 -3.65 -6.58
C GLY A 75 -19.07 -2.66 -7.39
N HIS A 76 -18.50 -1.61 -6.76
CA HIS A 76 -17.64 -0.74 -7.53
C HIS A 76 -16.27 -1.40 -7.79
N MET A 77 -15.62 -1.01 -8.88
CA MET A 77 -14.40 -1.67 -9.34
C MET A 77 -13.35 -0.61 -9.73
N PRO A 78 -12.69 -0.01 -8.74
CA PRO A 78 -11.65 0.98 -9.04
C PRO A 78 -10.45 0.35 -9.72
N THR A 79 -9.73 1.19 -10.46
CA THR A 79 -8.43 0.83 -11.03
C THR A 79 -7.37 1.12 -9.99
N GLN A 80 -6.56 0.13 -9.66
CA GLN A 80 -5.47 0.23 -8.69
C GLN A 80 -4.14 0.30 -9.44
N HIS A 81 -3.36 1.34 -9.16
CA HIS A 81 -2.02 1.53 -9.73
C HIS A 81 -1.00 1.27 -8.64
N LEU A 82 -0.15 0.26 -8.85
CA LEU A 82 0.89 -0.12 -7.90
C LEU A 82 2.22 0.47 -8.31
N PHE A 83 2.85 1.17 -7.37
CA PHE A 83 4.20 1.70 -7.53
C PHE A 83 5.10 1.06 -6.48
N GLY A 84 6.33 0.72 -6.89
CA GLY A 84 7.38 0.32 -5.95
C GLY A 84 8.24 1.50 -5.58
N CYS A 85 8.61 1.62 -4.32
CA CYS A 85 9.46 2.71 -3.87
C CYS A 85 10.20 2.34 -2.59
N ARG A 86 11.36 2.98 -2.39
CA ARG A 86 12.15 2.81 -1.18
C ARG A 86 11.78 3.86 -0.16
N LEU A 87 11.57 3.43 1.08
CA LEU A 87 11.30 4.33 2.20
C LEU A 87 12.56 5.13 2.53
N LEU A 88 12.41 6.47 2.59
CA LEU A 88 13.48 7.37 3.05
C LEU A 88 13.31 7.70 4.52
N SER A 89 12.09 8.02 4.94
CA SER A 89 11.76 8.34 6.32
C SER A 89 10.29 8.08 6.58
N MET A 90 9.95 7.84 7.84
CA MET A 90 8.57 7.62 8.24
C MET A 90 8.38 8.06 9.68
N ASP A 91 7.27 8.77 9.94
CA ASP A 91 6.89 9.19 11.30
C ASP A 91 5.43 8.84 11.53
N PHE A 92 5.16 7.55 11.74
CA PHE A 92 3.81 7.03 11.87
C PHE A 92 3.05 7.64 13.05
N ALA A 93 3.76 8.01 14.12
CA ALA A 93 3.14 8.61 15.30
C ALA A 93 2.48 9.97 15.00
N ASN A 94 3.01 10.69 13.99
CA ASN A 94 2.49 11.99 13.58
C ASN A 94 1.68 11.94 12.29
N ARG A 95 1.17 10.73 11.92
CA ARG A 95 0.31 10.58 10.76
C ARG A 95 -0.97 11.40 10.91
N HIS A 96 -1.55 11.77 9.79
CA HIS A 96 -2.84 12.47 9.76
C HIS A 96 -3.70 11.88 8.64
N GLY A 97 -4.92 11.60 8.95
CA GLY A 97 -5.90 10.99 8.07
C GLY A 97 -7.09 10.66 8.93
N SER A 98 -8.29 10.94 8.46
CA SER A 98 -9.51 10.82 9.26
C SER A 98 -9.74 9.39 9.75
N GLU A 99 -9.30 8.38 9.02
CA GLU A 99 -9.49 6.98 9.36
C GLU A 99 -8.75 6.57 10.65
N PHE A 100 -7.71 7.31 11.04
CA PHE A 100 -6.94 6.96 12.25
C PHE A 100 -7.57 7.49 13.53
N SER A 101 -8.56 8.37 13.43
CA SER A 101 -9.25 8.92 14.59
C SER A 101 -10.63 8.30 14.81
N ASP A 102 -11.06 7.38 13.94
CA ASP A 102 -12.39 6.76 14.00
C ASP A 102 -12.28 5.32 14.48
N PRO A 103 -12.68 5.03 15.76
CA PRO A 103 -12.59 3.67 16.31
C PRO A 103 -13.43 2.64 15.56
N SER A 104 -14.49 3.06 14.85
CA SER A 104 -15.34 2.14 14.10
C SER A 104 -14.61 1.49 12.94
N LYS A 105 -13.52 2.09 12.49
CA LYS A 105 -12.69 1.56 11.39
C LYS A 105 -11.65 0.55 11.85
N GLY A 106 -11.58 0.26 13.16
CA GLY A 106 -10.67 -0.71 13.73
C GLY A 106 -9.26 -0.19 13.91
N LYS A 107 -8.32 -1.10 14.03
CA LYS A 107 -6.91 -0.77 14.26
C LYS A 107 -6.11 -0.80 12.97
N TYR A 108 -5.17 0.14 12.88
CA TYR A 108 -4.15 0.21 11.84
C TYR A 108 -2.79 0.08 12.54
N GLU A 109 -2.09 -1.00 12.28
CA GLU A 109 -0.73 -1.18 12.79
C GLU A 109 0.23 -1.24 11.61
N VAL A 110 1.33 -0.49 11.69
CA VAL A 110 2.38 -0.57 10.68
C VAL A 110 3.26 -1.75 11.02
N VAL A 111 3.42 -2.66 10.05
CA VAL A 111 4.26 -3.84 10.22
C VAL A 111 5.25 -3.94 9.08
N ARG A 112 6.38 -4.56 9.35
CA ARG A 112 7.37 -4.92 8.34
C ARG A 112 7.38 -6.43 8.18
N VAL A 113 7.25 -6.87 6.93
CA VAL A 113 7.20 -8.27 6.57
C VAL A 113 8.32 -8.53 5.57
N PRO A 114 9.04 -9.65 5.67
CA PRO A 114 10.06 -9.95 4.67
C PRO A 114 9.47 -9.92 3.26
N PHE A 115 10.12 -9.23 2.35
CA PHE A 115 9.63 -9.16 0.97
C PHE A 115 10.08 -10.40 0.21
N THR A 116 9.39 -11.49 0.47
CA THR A 116 9.63 -12.81 -0.15
C THR A 116 8.30 -13.41 -0.56
N THR A 117 8.34 -14.28 -1.55
CA THR A 117 7.14 -15.01 -1.99
C THR A 117 6.53 -15.81 -0.85
N ALA A 118 7.36 -16.46 -0.03
CA ALA A 118 6.88 -17.27 1.09
C ALA A 118 6.15 -16.43 2.14
N ALA A 119 6.75 -15.31 2.57
CA ALA A 119 6.13 -14.44 3.59
C ALA A 119 4.83 -13.82 3.08
N LEU A 120 4.81 -13.35 1.83
CA LEU A 120 3.60 -12.77 1.25
C LEU A 120 2.49 -13.81 1.06
N GLY A 121 2.86 -15.07 0.80
CA GLY A 121 1.91 -16.15 0.61
C GLY A 121 1.09 -16.48 1.85
N ASP A 122 1.59 -16.15 3.04
CA ASP A 122 0.92 -16.44 4.30
C ASP A 122 -0.05 -15.34 4.72
N LEU A 123 -0.13 -14.23 3.97
CA LEU A 123 -0.93 -13.08 4.37
C LEU A 123 -2.23 -12.97 3.55
N ARG A 124 -3.29 -12.54 4.22
CA ARG A 124 -4.49 -12.03 3.53
C ARG A 124 -4.21 -10.58 3.15
N LEU A 125 -3.54 -10.40 2.03
CA LEU A 125 -3.08 -9.08 1.59
C LEU A 125 -4.08 -8.47 0.61
N PHE A 126 -4.45 -7.21 0.86
CA PHE A 126 -5.39 -6.44 0.05
C PHE A 126 -4.64 -5.30 -0.66
N PRO A 127 -4.94 -4.94 -1.91
CA PRO A 127 -5.92 -5.58 -2.81
C PRO A 127 -5.43 -6.94 -3.35
N ALA A 128 -6.33 -7.89 -3.46
CA ALA A 128 -5.97 -9.27 -3.81
C ALA A 128 -5.24 -9.38 -5.14
N GLU A 129 -5.67 -8.62 -6.14
CA GLU A 129 -5.06 -8.68 -7.48
C GLU A 129 -3.61 -8.16 -7.47
N LEU A 130 -3.33 -7.14 -6.66
CA LEU A 130 -1.96 -6.64 -6.50
C LEU A 130 -1.13 -7.58 -5.63
N ALA A 131 -1.74 -8.21 -4.63
CA ALA A 131 -1.07 -9.22 -3.82
C ALA A 131 -0.61 -10.40 -4.68
N ASP A 132 -1.46 -10.86 -5.59
CA ASP A 132 -1.12 -11.95 -6.51
C ASP A 132 0.05 -11.56 -7.40
N TYR A 133 0.03 -10.32 -7.92
CA TYR A 133 1.17 -9.80 -8.70
C TYR A 133 2.46 -9.83 -7.87
N LEU A 134 2.42 -9.31 -6.64
CA LEU A 134 3.62 -9.23 -5.81
C LEU A 134 4.18 -10.62 -5.47
N ARG A 135 3.31 -11.58 -5.14
CA ARG A 135 3.73 -12.93 -4.80
C ARG A 135 4.52 -13.61 -5.92
N THR A 136 4.17 -13.30 -7.16
CA THR A 136 4.80 -13.94 -8.33
C THR A 136 5.89 -13.10 -8.96
N SER A 137 6.16 -11.90 -8.43
CA SER A 137 7.04 -10.93 -9.09
C SER A 137 8.11 -10.34 -8.19
N VAL A 138 8.39 -10.98 -7.05
CA VAL A 138 9.38 -10.46 -6.09
C VAL A 138 10.73 -10.13 -6.74
N PRO A 139 11.34 -11.03 -7.54
CA PRO A 139 12.61 -10.68 -8.17
C PRO A 139 12.51 -9.51 -9.14
N ALA A 140 11.42 -9.44 -9.92
CA ALA A 140 11.22 -8.36 -10.88
C ALA A 140 11.06 -7.01 -10.17
N VAL A 141 10.33 -6.99 -9.05
CA VAL A 141 10.16 -5.78 -8.24
C VAL A 141 11.50 -5.32 -7.68
N LEU A 142 12.29 -6.23 -7.13
CA LEU A 142 13.61 -5.89 -6.58
C LEU A 142 14.56 -5.35 -7.65
N THR A 143 14.43 -5.82 -8.89
CA THR A 143 15.21 -5.28 -10.01
C THR A 143 14.73 -3.89 -10.39
N ALA A 144 13.41 -3.68 -10.46
CA ALA A 144 12.82 -2.40 -10.86
C ALA A 144 13.01 -1.31 -9.80
N VAL A 145 13.10 -1.69 -8.53
CA VAL A 145 13.20 -0.76 -7.38
C VAL A 145 14.51 -1.05 -6.65
N PRO A 146 15.65 -0.57 -7.18
CA PRO A 146 16.94 -0.89 -6.60
C PRO A 146 17.12 -0.29 -5.21
N PRO A 147 18.06 -0.82 -4.41
CA PRO A 147 18.38 -0.23 -3.10
C PRO A 147 18.82 1.22 -3.21
N LEU A 148 18.64 1.96 -2.12
CA LEU A 148 19.08 3.37 -2.01
C LEU A 148 20.60 3.50 -2.14
#